data_46b28f090d860fcf3dfb4e6f62c7cdeb
#
_entry.id   46b28f090d860fcf3dfb4e6f62c7cdeb
#
_cell.length_a   1.000
_cell.length_b   1.000
_cell.length_c   1.000
_cell.angle_alpha   90.00
_cell.angle_beta   90.00
_cell.angle_gamma   90.00
#
_symmetry.space_group_name_H-M   'P 1'
#
loop_
_entity.id
_entity.type
_entity.pdbx_description
1 polymer ?
#
loop_
_entity_poly.entity_id
_entity_poly.type
_entity_poly.pdbx_seq_one_letter_code
_entity_poly.pdbx_strand_id
1 'polypeptide(L)'
;MKKLYTIIILGIFCFSGLRAQDRRGDNPEMFEKIKAEKISFFTSKLDLTPSEAQAFWPVYNEFEKKRFDIKRQIHDFERMSDEQFAKLSDAETEKLTNDYIGSFDKEASLLKDYNKQFLKILPKKKVLLMYRTENEFRSHLIREYRRDHDSKK
;
A
#
# COMPACT_ATOMS: atom_id res chain seq x y z
N MET A 1 8.48 8.42 -71.27
CA MET A 1 7.88 8.88 -69.99
C MET A 1 7.85 7.69 -69.08
N LYS A 2 8.93 7.51 -68.29
CA LYS A 2 9.07 6.39 -67.35
C LYS A 2 8.87 6.93 -65.95
N LYS A 3 7.80 6.47 -65.28
CA LYS A 3 7.49 6.85 -63.86
C LYS A 3 8.32 5.97 -62.97
N LEU A 4 9.26 6.60 -62.23
CA LEU A 4 9.96 5.97 -61.12
C LEU A 4 9.06 5.89 -59.92
N TYR A 5 8.74 4.68 -59.45
CA TYR A 5 8.11 4.44 -58.13
C TYR A 5 9.20 4.26 -57.10
N THR A 6 9.39 5.26 -56.29
CA THR A 6 10.29 5.19 -55.13
C THR A 6 9.55 4.44 -54.01
N ILE A 7 9.98 3.20 -53.73
CA ILE A 7 9.48 2.40 -52.62
C ILE A 7 10.18 2.90 -51.34
N ILE A 8 9.43 3.60 -50.50
CA ILE A 8 9.89 3.93 -49.15
C ILE A 8 9.62 2.72 -48.26
N ILE A 9 10.68 1.98 -47.92
CA ILE A 9 10.65 0.92 -46.91
C ILE A 9 10.67 1.61 -45.55
N LEU A 10 9.51 1.72 -44.94
CA LEU A 10 9.36 2.19 -43.55
C LEU A 10 9.78 1.05 -42.63
N GLY A 11 11.01 1.09 -42.13
CA GLY A 11 11.50 0.17 -41.13
C GLY A 11 10.75 0.36 -39.82
N ILE A 12 9.82 -0.56 -39.52
CA ILE A 12 9.19 -0.67 -38.21
C ILE A 12 10.25 -1.20 -37.26
N PHE A 13 10.88 -0.28 -36.52
CA PHE A 13 11.72 -0.60 -35.39
C PHE A 13 10.85 -1.06 -34.26
N CYS A 14 10.58 -2.36 -34.14
CA CYS A 14 9.98 -2.96 -32.98
C CYS A 14 10.91 -2.75 -31.79
N PHE A 15 10.70 -1.64 -31.07
CA PHE A 15 11.30 -1.42 -29.78
C PHE A 15 10.59 -2.37 -28.79
N SER A 16 11.03 -3.61 -28.73
CA SER A 16 10.65 -4.57 -27.70
C SER A 16 11.21 -4.07 -26.39
N GLY A 17 10.51 -3.12 -25.77
CA GLY A 17 10.76 -2.73 -24.39
C GLY A 17 10.54 -3.96 -23.51
N LEU A 18 11.63 -4.64 -23.16
CA LEU A 18 11.67 -5.56 -22.02
C LEU A 18 11.29 -4.74 -20.80
N ARG A 19 9.99 -4.67 -20.50
CA ARG A 19 9.56 -4.37 -19.15
C ARG A 19 10.02 -5.53 -18.29
N ALA A 20 11.14 -5.37 -17.64
CA ALA A 20 11.51 -6.17 -16.49
C ALA A 20 10.37 -5.95 -15.48
N GLN A 21 9.40 -6.86 -15.53
CA GLN A 21 8.33 -6.97 -14.56
C GLN A 21 9.01 -7.40 -13.27
N ASP A 22 9.21 -6.45 -12.37
CA ASP A 22 9.66 -6.72 -11.00
C ASP A 22 8.58 -7.58 -10.32
N ARG A 23 8.71 -8.90 -10.50
CA ARG A 23 7.75 -9.92 -10.03
C ARG A 23 7.99 -10.23 -8.57
N ARG A 24 8.11 -9.23 -7.71
CA ARG A 24 8.18 -9.43 -6.26
C ARG A 24 7.06 -8.68 -5.56
N GLY A 25 5.92 -9.32 -5.43
CA GLY A 25 4.96 -8.99 -4.39
C GLY A 25 3.58 -8.48 -4.79
N ASP A 26 3.35 -8.07 -6.02
CA ASP A 26 2.03 -7.59 -6.42
C ASP A 26 1.26 -8.70 -7.16
N ASN A 27 0.58 -9.54 -6.40
CA ASN A 27 -0.52 -10.33 -6.94
C ASN A 27 -1.80 -9.47 -6.86
N PRO A 28 -2.25 -8.85 -7.96
CA PRO A 28 -3.42 -7.95 -7.94
C PRO A 28 -4.68 -8.65 -7.42
N GLU A 29 -4.82 -9.93 -7.68
CA GLU A 29 -5.94 -10.75 -7.22
C GLU A 29 -5.95 -10.90 -5.69
N MET A 30 -4.77 -11.16 -5.10
CA MET A 30 -4.61 -11.23 -3.65
C MET A 30 -4.89 -9.88 -2.99
N PHE A 31 -4.44 -8.79 -3.60
CA PHE A 31 -4.71 -7.44 -3.09
C PHE A 31 -6.20 -7.12 -3.06
N GLU A 32 -6.92 -7.38 -4.16
CA GLU A 32 -8.37 -7.17 -4.21
C GLU A 32 -9.14 -8.09 -3.26
N LYS A 33 -8.69 -9.33 -3.07
CA LYS A 33 -9.24 -10.26 -2.07
C LYS A 33 -9.11 -9.69 -0.65
N ILE A 34 -7.91 -9.28 -0.26
CA ILE A 34 -7.64 -8.70 1.07
C ILE A 34 -8.47 -7.43 1.29
N LYS A 35 -8.60 -6.60 0.26
CA LYS A 35 -9.40 -5.37 0.32
C LYS A 35 -10.89 -5.67 0.52
N ALA A 36 -11.45 -6.62 -0.23
CA ALA A 36 -12.84 -7.03 -0.08
C ALA A 36 -13.11 -7.64 1.31
N GLU A 37 -12.19 -8.47 1.79
CA GLU A 37 -12.25 -9.05 3.14
C GLU A 37 -12.19 -7.97 4.23
N LYS A 38 -11.32 -6.96 4.08
CA LYS A 38 -11.22 -5.82 4.97
C LYS A 38 -12.53 -5.04 5.04
N ILE A 39 -13.14 -4.78 3.88
CA ILE A 39 -14.44 -4.09 3.81
C ILE A 39 -15.51 -4.86 4.57
N SER A 40 -15.65 -6.16 4.34
CA SER A 40 -16.61 -7.01 5.05
C SER A 40 -16.34 -7.03 6.55
N PHE A 41 -15.09 -7.26 6.95
CA PHE A 41 -14.69 -7.34 8.35
C PHE A 41 -14.97 -6.05 9.13
N PHE A 42 -14.59 -4.90 8.56
CA PHE A 42 -14.80 -3.59 9.20
C PHE A 42 -16.28 -3.22 9.26
N THR A 43 -17.02 -3.40 8.16
CA THR A 43 -18.45 -3.10 8.11
C THR A 43 -19.21 -3.86 9.18
N SER A 44 -18.90 -5.15 9.34
CA SER A 44 -19.51 -6.00 10.37
C SER A 44 -19.07 -5.61 11.78
N LYS A 45 -17.77 -5.44 12.02
CA LYS A 45 -17.23 -5.13 13.35
C LYS A 45 -17.64 -3.77 13.88
N LEU A 46 -17.72 -2.78 13.01
CA LEU A 46 -18.13 -1.42 13.36
C LEU A 46 -19.65 -1.23 13.34
N ASP A 47 -20.39 -2.25 12.89
CA ASP A 47 -21.83 -2.15 12.67
C ASP A 47 -22.19 -0.86 11.90
N LEU A 48 -21.54 -0.69 10.74
CA LEU A 48 -21.75 0.50 9.91
C LEU A 48 -23.13 0.45 9.25
N THR A 49 -23.91 1.49 9.47
CA THR A 49 -25.11 1.69 8.65
C THR A 49 -24.71 1.99 7.19
N PRO A 50 -25.62 1.82 6.21
CA PRO A 50 -25.32 2.16 4.81
C PRO A 50 -24.84 3.61 4.63
N SER A 51 -25.43 4.56 5.36
CA SER A 51 -25.03 5.97 5.34
C SER A 51 -23.64 6.20 5.91
N GLU A 52 -23.33 5.56 7.06
CA GLU A 52 -21.99 5.64 7.64
C GLU A 52 -20.94 5.00 6.72
N ALA A 53 -21.23 3.85 6.14
CA ALA A 53 -20.32 3.15 5.21
C ALA A 53 -20.02 4.00 3.97
N GLN A 54 -21.05 4.63 3.38
CA GLN A 54 -20.90 5.52 2.23
C GLN A 54 -19.98 6.70 2.51
N ALA A 55 -20.06 7.30 3.70
CA ALA A 55 -19.22 8.42 4.11
C ALA A 55 -17.82 7.98 4.56
N PHE A 56 -17.72 6.82 5.22
CA PHE A 56 -16.49 6.32 5.83
C PHE A 56 -15.48 5.82 4.82
N TRP A 57 -15.88 4.95 3.87
CA TRP A 57 -14.94 4.26 3.00
C TRP A 57 -14.09 5.18 2.13
N PRO A 58 -14.60 6.26 1.52
CA PRO A 58 -13.74 7.18 0.75
C PRO A 58 -12.62 7.77 1.59
N VAL A 59 -12.94 8.24 2.81
CA VAL A 59 -11.96 8.85 3.73
C VAL A 59 -10.98 7.83 4.27
N TYR A 60 -11.45 6.62 4.59
CA TYR A 60 -10.61 5.54 5.07
C TYR A 60 -9.63 5.04 4.00
N ASN A 61 -10.08 4.89 2.75
CA ASN A 61 -9.22 4.46 1.65
C ASN A 61 -8.14 5.51 1.33
N GLU A 62 -8.47 6.80 1.41
CA GLU A 62 -7.48 7.87 1.25
C GLU A 62 -6.43 7.85 2.38
N PHE A 63 -6.88 7.67 3.63
CA PHE A 63 -6.01 7.49 4.79
C PHE A 63 -5.05 6.31 4.59
N GLU A 64 -5.57 5.14 4.24
CA GLU A 64 -4.75 3.94 4.02
C GLU A 64 -3.72 4.12 2.91
N LYS A 65 -4.10 4.77 1.81
CA LYS A 65 -3.17 5.07 0.72
C LYS A 65 -2.01 5.95 1.19
N LYS A 66 -2.31 7.06 1.88
CA LYS A 66 -1.27 7.96 2.41
C LYS A 66 -0.39 7.26 3.46
N ARG A 67 -1.00 6.43 4.31
CA ARG A 67 -0.27 5.64 5.31
C ARG A 67 0.64 4.61 4.66
N PHE A 68 0.17 3.97 3.59
CA PHE A 68 0.99 3.06 2.80
C PHE A 68 2.20 3.75 2.18
N ASP A 69 2.01 4.95 1.61
CA ASP A 69 3.11 5.72 1.01
C ASP A 69 4.19 6.10 2.03
N ILE A 70 3.78 6.46 3.27
CA ILE A 70 4.73 6.71 4.36
C ILE A 70 5.48 5.42 4.74
N LYS A 71 4.76 4.31 4.90
CA LYS A 71 5.35 3.03 5.29
C LYS A 71 6.26 2.42 4.22
N ARG A 72 5.99 2.68 2.94
CA ARG A 72 6.85 2.22 1.85
C ARG A 72 8.26 2.77 1.98
N GLN A 73 8.43 4.03 2.38
CA GLN A 73 9.74 4.63 2.59
C GLN A 73 10.55 3.91 3.69
N ILE A 74 9.87 3.49 4.77
CA ILE A 74 10.49 2.68 5.84
C ILE A 74 10.86 1.29 5.31
N HIS A 75 9.98 0.69 4.54
CA HIS A 75 10.14 -0.66 4.06
C HIS A 75 11.28 -0.82 3.05
N ASP A 76 11.58 0.22 2.27
CA ASP A 76 12.73 0.24 1.36
C ASP A 76 14.04 0.19 2.14
N PHE A 77 14.12 0.87 3.29
CA PHE A 77 15.24 0.77 4.21
C PHE A 77 15.35 -0.63 4.87
N GLU A 78 14.24 -1.18 5.37
CA GLU A 78 14.21 -2.51 6.02
C GLU A 78 14.57 -3.66 5.09
N ARG A 79 14.43 -3.47 3.77
CA ARG A 79 14.78 -4.46 2.73
C ARG A 79 16.18 -4.32 2.19
N MET A 80 16.95 -3.34 2.65
CA MET A 80 18.32 -3.15 2.25
C MET A 80 19.15 -4.37 2.64
N SER A 81 19.94 -4.91 1.70
CA SER A 81 20.84 -6.02 2.00
C SER A 81 22.01 -5.57 2.87
N ASP A 82 22.61 -6.50 3.62
CA ASP A 82 23.79 -6.22 4.41
C ASP A 82 24.93 -5.62 3.58
N GLU A 83 25.05 -6.03 2.32
CA GLU A 83 26.04 -5.48 1.40
C GLU A 83 25.75 -4.04 1.00
N GLN A 84 24.48 -3.68 0.78
CA GLN A 84 24.06 -2.31 0.51
C GLN A 84 24.27 -1.43 1.75
N PHE A 85 23.88 -1.95 2.92
CA PHE A 85 24.07 -1.25 4.20
C PHE A 85 25.54 -0.96 4.48
N ALA A 86 26.44 -1.93 4.26
CA ALA A 86 27.88 -1.78 4.48
C ALA A 86 28.56 -0.75 3.56
N LYS A 87 27.92 -0.39 2.44
CA LYS A 87 28.43 0.59 1.47
C LYS A 87 27.94 2.02 1.72
N LEU A 88 27.05 2.22 2.68
CA LEU A 88 26.55 3.56 3.02
C LEU A 88 27.67 4.46 3.55
N SER A 89 27.73 5.65 3.02
CA SER A 89 28.53 6.73 3.63
C SER A 89 27.87 7.26 4.90
N ASP A 90 28.63 7.96 5.73
CA ASP A 90 28.10 8.59 6.95
C ASP A 90 26.92 9.53 6.64
N ALA A 91 27.02 10.32 5.57
CA ALA A 91 25.97 11.25 5.16
C ALA A 91 24.70 10.52 4.71
N GLU A 92 24.81 9.41 3.99
CA GLU A 92 23.67 8.58 3.59
C GLU A 92 23.04 7.89 4.82
N THR A 93 23.87 7.41 5.74
CA THR A 93 23.41 6.80 6.99
C THR A 93 22.65 7.82 7.84
N GLU A 94 23.17 9.02 8.01
CA GLU A 94 22.48 10.09 8.73
C GLU A 94 21.15 10.45 8.08
N LYS A 95 21.16 10.64 6.76
CA LYS A 95 19.93 10.93 6.00
C LYS A 95 18.88 9.84 6.18
N LEU A 96 19.24 8.56 5.99
CA LEU A 96 18.32 7.44 6.14
C LEU A 96 17.76 7.33 7.57
N THR A 97 18.62 7.57 8.58
CA THR A 97 18.18 7.58 9.98
C THR A 97 17.17 8.69 10.23
N ASN A 98 17.43 9.91 9.71
CA ASN A 98 16.49 11.02 9.85
C ASN A 98 15.19 10.79 9.09
N ASP A 99 15.24 10.20 7.89
CA ASP A 99 14.06 9.84 7.10
C ASP A 99 13.22 8.76 7.82
N TYR A 100 13.86 7.76 8.42
CA TYR A 100 13.22 6.72 9.23
C TYR A 100 12.49 7.32 10.42
N ILE A 101 13.17 8.11 11.25
CA ILE A 101 12.56 8.77 12.42
C ILE A 101 11.44 9.73 11.99
N GLY A 102 11.68 10.54 10.97
CA GLY A 102 10.69 11.48 10.42
C GLY A 102 9.44 10.82 9.87
N SER A 103 9.51 9.54 9.49
CA SER A 103 8.34 8.79 9.02
C SER A 103 7.34 8.52 10.13
N PHE A 104 7.77 8.32 11.37
CA PHE A 104 6.88 8.16 12.53
C PHE A 104 6.13 9.48 12.83
N ASP A 105 6.79 10.62 12.70
CA ASP A 105 6.15 11.92 12.87
C ASP A 105 5.10 12.16 11.77
N LYS A 106 5.40 11.79 10.53
CA LYS A 106 4.45 11.85 9.41
C LYS A 106 3.23 10.94 9.66
N GLU A 107 3.45 9.69 10.12
CA GLU A 107 2.36 8.78 10.43
C GLU A 107 1.51 9.29 11.60
N ALA A 108 2.13 9.82 12.66
CA ALA A 108 1.42 10.38 13.79
C ALA A 108 0.59 11.61 13.40
N SER A 109 1.12 12.48 12.54
CA SER A 109 0.41 13.64 12.02
C SER A 109 -0.77 13.22 11.15
N LEU A 110 -0.56 12.27 10.24
CA LEU A 110 -1.61 11.68 9.40
C LEU A 110 -2.75 11.10 10.26
N LEU A 111 -2.41 10.32 11.28
CA LEU A 111 -3.39 9.75 12.22
C LEU A 111 -4.21 10.84 12.92
N LYS A 112 -3.57 11.90 13.41
CA LYS A 112 -4.26 13.03 14.08
C LYS A 112 -5.23 13.72 13.14
N ASP A 113 -4.85 13.95 11.89
CA ASP A 113 -5.67 14.69 10.93
C ASP A 113 -6.86 13.85 10.45
N TYR A 114 -6.64 12.57 10.16
CA TYR A 114 -7.74 11.68 9.77
C TYR A 114 -8.66 11.31 10.94
N ASN A 115 -8.15 11.24 12.16
CA ASN A 115 -9.01 11.06 13.34
C ASN A 115 -10.05 12.17 13.45
N LYS A 116 -9.67 13.43 13.15
CA LYS A 116 -10.63 14.55 13.11
C LYS A 116 -11.71 14.35 12.04
N GLN A 117 -11.35 13.76 10.90
CA GLN A 117 -12.31 13.48 9.83
C GLN A 117 -13.22 12.29 10.19
N PHE A 118 -12.69 11.22 10.75
CA PHE A 118 -13.48 10.07 11.21
C PHE A 118 -14.49 10.46 12.30
N LEU A 119 -14.10 11.34 13.22
CA LEU A 119 -15.00 11.86 14.27
C LEU A 119 -16.13 12.73 13.73
N LYS A 120 -16.07 13.23 12.50
CA LYS A 120 -17.18 13.92 11.82
C LYS A 120 -18.17 12.95 11.16
N ILE A 121 -17.69 11.74 10.85
CA ILE A 121 -18.44 10.73 10.07
C ILE A 121 -19.06 9.68 10.98
N LEU A 122 -18.34 9.26 12.02
CA LEU A 122 -18.73 8.16 12.90
C LEU A 122 -18.87 8.61 14.35
N PRO A 123 -19.75 7.97 15.13
CA PRO A 123 -19.78 8.11 16.58
C PRO A 123 -18.40 7.81 17.19
N LYS A 124 -18.02 8.55 18.23
CA LYS A 124 -16.70 8.44 18.91
C LYS A 124 -16.32 7.00 19.27
N LYS A 125 -17.30 6.19 19.74
CA LYS A 125 -17.08 4.78 20.07
C LYS A 125 -16.73 3.94 18.84
N LYS A 126 -17.35 4.20 17.68
CA LYS A 126 -17.03 3.50 16.42
C LYS A 126 -15.64 3.89 15.89
N VAL A 127 -15.23 5.15 16.08
CA VAL A 127 -13.85 5.58 15.73
C VAL A 127 -12.82 4.86 16.60
N LEU A 128 -13.02 4.77 17.90
CA LEU A 128 -12.13 4.01 18.78
C LEU A 128 -12.12 2.51 18.42
N LEU A 129 -13.29 1.96 18.11
CA LEU A 129 -13.44 0.57 17.68
C LEU A 129 -12.75 0.33 16.35
N MET A 130 -12.74 1.29 15.41
CA MET A 130 -12.02 1.22 14.14
C MET A 130 -10.52 0.95 14.35
N TYR A 131 -9.86 1.69 15.23
CA TYR A 131 -8.44 1.47 15.53
C TYR A 131 -8.16 0.09 16.14
N ARG A 132 -9.06 -0.41 16.97
CA ARG A 132 -8.99 -1.77 17.48
C ARG A 132 -9.18 -2.80 16.37
N THR A 133 -10.16 -2.58 15.51
CA THR A 133 -10.47 -3.44 14.36
C THR A 133 -9.32 -3.53 13.37
N GLU A 134 -8.53 -2.45 13.18
CA GLU A 134 -7.29 -2.46 12.42
C GLU A 134 -6.30 -3.54 12.92
N ASN A 135 -6.07 -3.57 14.23
CA ASN A 135 -5.16 -4.54 14.84
C ASN A 135 -5.71 -5.97 14.79
N GLU A 136 -7.04 -6.13 15.00
CA GLU A 136 -7.72 -7.42 14.88
C GLU A 136 -7.63 -7.98 13.45
N PHE A 137 -7.84 -7.12 12.43
CA PHE A 137 -7.75 -7.52 11.03
C PHE A 137 -6.33 -7.93 10.64
N ARG A 138 -5.32 -7.18 11.07
CA ARG A 138 -3.91 -7.56 10.84
C ARG A 138 -3.60 -8.93 11.44
N SER A 139 -4.04 -9.16 12.68
CA SER A 139 -3.86 -10.46 13.34
C SER A 139 -4.63 -11.59 12.64
N HIS A 140 -5.80 -11.27 12.08
CA HIS A 140 -6.60 -12.20 11.28
C HIS A 140 -5.85 -12.62 10.00
N LEU A 141 -5.34 -11.68 9.23
CA LEU A 141 -4.56 -11.96 8.02
C LEU A 141 -3.33 -12.83 8.30
N ILE A 142 -2.60 -12.56 9.40
CA ILE A 142 -1.43 -13.36 9.78
C ILE A 142 -1.84 -14.82 10.07
N ARG A 143 -2.97 -15.03 10.75
CA ARG A 143 -3.47 -16.38 11.04
C ARG A 143 -3.91 -17.11 9.77
N GLU A 144 -4.62 -16.44 8.86
CA GLU A 144 -5.04 -17.00 7.57
C GLU A 144 -3.82 -17.43 6.74
N TYR A 145 -2.84 -16.53 6.61
CA TYR A 145 -1.61 -16.82 5.87
C TYR A 145 -0.85 -18.05 6.42
N ARG A 146 -0.76 -18.19 7.76
CA ARG A 146 -0.14 -19.36 8.39
C ARG A 146 -0.91 -20.65 8.08
N ARG A 147 -2.23 -20.63 8.19
CA ARG A 147 -3.08 -21.80 7.87
C ARG A 147 -2.91 -22.25 6.43
N ASP A 148 -2.90 -21.31 5.48
CA ASP A 148 -2.72 -21.62 4.06
C ASP A 148 -1.34 -22.22 3.77
N HIS A 149 -0.34 -21.84 4.54
CA HIS A 149 1.01 -22.38 4.40
C HIS A 149 1.13 -23.79 4.99
N ASP A 150 0.49 -24.03 6.12
CA ASP A 150 0.51 -25.34 6.79
C ASP A 150 -0.33 -26.39 6.04
N SER A 151 -1.39 -25.97 5.35
CA SER A 151 -2.25 -26.87 4.55
C SER A 151 -1.63 -27.29 3.22
N LYS A 152 -0.53 -26.66 2.77
CA LYS A 152 0.20 -26.97 1.53
C LYS A 152 1.45 -27.83 1.74
N LYS A 153 1.72 -28.19 2.98
CA LYS A 153 2.79 -29.14 3.35
C LYS A 153 2.24 -30.54 3.59
#